data_5e6c8d67eaee1cb774937277304e982c
#
_entry.id   5e6c8d67eaee1cb774937277304e982c
#
_cell.length_a   1.000
_cell.length_b   1.000
_cell.length_c   1.000
_cell.angle_alpha   90.00
_cell.angle_beta   90.00
_cell.angle_gamma   90.00
#
_symmetry.space_group_name_H-M   'P 1'
#
loop_
_entity.id
_entity.type
_entity.pdbx_description
1 polymer ?
#
loop_
_entity_poly.entity_id
_entity_poly.type
_entity_poly.pdbx_seq_one_letter_code
_entity_poly.pdbx_strand_id
1 'polypeptide(L)'
;MKTKVIATLLALLPGLAEARCVTAEDLATGITFKRQDGRTGLAQKTDGGVTVDYATNPQGAWQDLRKTDRGIYEKTWAWTPTEEYYVGGGPGGAWQYAIQGKPPVPEAGATWKTTIRVTESHYDGTESGGPVLKYPLKAVYSFQAVKEAKLSGCTYRVQPVEATFTGKNNHFTRRWIYFPDLGFGLETRMTDHAGGEDRQLGLTALKPKG
;
A
#
# COMPACT_ATOMS: atom_id res chain seq x y z
N MET A 1 63.12 -10.79 36.81
CA MET A 1 62.28 -11.27 35.71
C MET A 1 60.97 -10.51 35.69
N LYS A 2 60.74 -9.66 34.65
CA LYS A 2 59.51 -8.86 34.53
C LYS A 2 58.63 -9.51 33.44
N THR A 3 57.54 -10.16 33.86
CA THR A 3 56.59 -10.82 32.95
C THR A 3 55.66 -9.73 32.35
N LYS A 4 55.72 -9.56 31.02
CA LYS A 4 54.80 -8.67 30.28
C LYS A 4 53.55 -9.49 29.94
N VAL A 5 52.39 -9.07 30.49
CA VAL A 5 51.09 -9.59 30.10
C VAL A 5 50.63 -8.78 28.87
N ILE A 6 50.49 -9.45 27.73
CA ILE A 6 49.90 -8.89 26.51
C ILE A 6 48.43 -9.17 26.57
N ALA A 7 47.61 -8.13 26.80
CA ALA A 7 46.14 -8.21 26.72
C ALA A 7 45.72 -8.08 25.24
N THR A 8 45.27 -9.18 24.65
CA THR A 8 44.69 -9.19 23.31
C THR A 8 43.26 -8.65 23.36
N LEU A 9 43.05 -7.43 22.85
CA LEU A 9 41.75 -6.81 22.70
C LEU A 9 41.03 -7.45 21.50
N LEU A 10 40.10 -8.37 21.73
CA LEU A 10 39.17 -8.86 20.69
C LEU A 10 38.17 -7.75 20.37
N ALA A 11 38.38 -7.06 19.25
CA ALA A 11 37.39 -6.14 18.71
C ALA A 11 36.20 -6.93 18.15
N LEU A 12 35.10 -6.95 18.88
CA LEU A 12 33.80 -7.38 18.39
C LEU A 12 33.34 -6.36 17.36
N LEU A 13 33.56 -6.62 16.08
CA LEU A 13 32.92 -5.89 14.99
C LEU A 13 31.42 -6.21 15.04
N PRO A 14 30.51 -5.22 15.25
CA PRO A 14 29.10 -5.46 15.06
C PRO A 14 28.91 -5.85 13.60
N GLY A 15 28.48 -7.08 13.35
CA GLY A 15 28.11 -7.55 12.02
C GLY A 15 27.04 -6.59 11.49
N LEU A 16 27.37 -5.83 10.45
CA LEU A 16 26.40 -5.11 9.65
C LEU A 16 25.50 -6.19 9.07
N ALA A 17 24.32 -6.40 9.67
CA ALA A 17 23.29 -7.22 9.07
C ALA A 17 22.94 -6.56 7.74
N GLU A 18 23.50 -7.08 6.66
CA GLU A 18 23.19 -6.65 5.31
C GLU A 18 21.69 -6.88 5.10
N ALA A 19 20.95 -5.80 4.92
CA ALA A 19 19.51 -5.88 4.75
C ALA A 19 19.23 -6.65 3.45
N ARG A 20 18.80 -7.92 3.58
CA ARG A 20 18.47 -8.76 2.44
C ARG A 20 17.32 -8.17 1.63
N CYS A 21 17.33 -8.44 0.34
CA CYS A 21 16.23 -8.06 -0.56
C CYS A 21 14.95 -8.81 -0.20
N VAL A 22 13.82 -8.14 -0.41
CA VAL A 22 12.49 -8.73 -0.21
C VAL A 22 12.21 -9.77 -1.29
N THR A 23 11.63 -10.90 -0.89
CA THR A 23 11.17 -11.99 -1.76
C THR A 23 9.65 -12.16 -1.66
N ALA A 24 9.06 -12.98 -2.54
CA ALA A 24 7.62 -13.26 -2.51
C ALA A 24 7.16 -13.93 -1.20
N GLU A 25 8.03 -14.73 -0.58
CA GLU A 25 7.73 -15.43 0.68
C GLU A 25 7.56 -14.44 1.85
N ASP A 26 8.26 -13.32 1.82
CA ASP A 26 8.16 -12.30 2.86
C ASP A 26 6.77 -11.69 2.95
N LEU A 27 5.98 -11.76 1.88
CA LEU A 27 4.61 -11.26 1.89
C LEU A 27 3.71 -12.02 2.88
N ALA A 28 4.04 -13.26 3.20
CA ALA A 28 3.30 -14.06 4.19
C ALA A 28 3.46 -13.52 5.61
N THR A 29 4.68 -13.11 5.98
CA THR A 29 4.97 -12.51 7.30
C THR A 29 4.78 -11.00 7.31
N GLY A 30 4.91 -10.37 6.15
CA GLY A 30 4.71 -8.95 5.90
C GLY A 30 5.94 -8.28 5.29
N ILE A 31 5.67 -7.29 4.45
CA ILE A 31 6.67 -6.43 3.81
C ILE A 31 6.40 -5.00 4.27
N THR A 32 7.34 -4.41 4.99
CA THR A 32 7.29 -2.99 5.33
C THR A 32 7.80 -2.15 4.16
N PHE A 33 7.15 -1.02 3.93
CA PHE A 33 7.58 -0.07 2.91
C PHE A 33 7.66 1.33 3.48
N LYS A 34 8.54 2.16 2.91
CA LYS A 34 8.63 3.58 3.24
C LYS A 34 8.23 4.41 2.01
N ARG A 35 7.45 5.45 2.25
CA ARG A 35 6.99 6.40 1.25
C ARG A 35 7.91 7.61 1.18
N GLN A 36 7.78 8.41 0.13
CA GLN A 36 8.55 9.66 -0.03
C GLN A 36 8.23 10.70 1.04
N ASP A 37 7.00 10.69 1.57
CA ASP A 37 6.57 11.57 2.66
C ASP A 37 7.08 11.12 4.05
N GLY A 38 7.94 10.09 4.10
CA GLY A 38 8.55 9.57 5.32
C GLY A 38 7.70 8.55 6.07
N ARG A 39 6.41 8.39 5.71
CA ARG A 39 5.52 7.41 6.34
C ARG A 39 5.92 5.99 5.97
N THR A 40 5.59 5.06 6.85
CA THR A 40 5.80 3.64 6.64
C THR A 40 4.46 2.93 6.52
N GLY A 41 4.43 1.84 5.80
CA GLY A 41 3.26 0.97 5.71
C GLY A 41 3.66 -0.49 5.75
N LEU A 42 2.64 -1.35 5.73
CA LEU A 42 2.78 -2.80 5.78
C LEU A 42 1.91 -3.43 4.70
N ALA A 43 2.49 -4.28 3.88
CA ALA A 43 1.76 -5.17 2.98
C ALA A 43 1.89 -6.61 3.47
N GLN A 44 0.78 -7.34 3.55
CA GLN A 44 0.77 -8.72 4.03
C GLN A 44 -0.25 -9.55 3.27
N LYS A 45 0.12 -10.79 2.94
CA LYS A 45 -0.78 -11.77 2.34
C LYS A 45 -1.81 -12.23 3.36
N THR A 46 -3.06 -12.33 2.91
CA THR A 46 -4.20 -12.84 3.68
C THR A 46 -4.99 -13.82 2.83
N ASP A 47 -5.94 -14.56 3.41
CA ASP A 47 -6.78 -15.53 2.68
C ASP A 47 -7.56 -14.92 1.51
N GLY A 48 -7.84 -13.63 1.56
CA GLY A 48 -8.58 -12.91 0.53
C GLY A 48 -7.71 -12.14 -0.47
N GLY A 49 -6.37 -12.20 -0.39
CA GLY A 49 -5.46 -11.43 -1.24
C GLY A 49 -4.33 -10.76 -0.48
N VAL A 50 -4.19 -9.44 -0.63
CA VAL A 50 -3.16 -8.65 0.05
C VAL A 50 -3.82 -7.54 0.86
N THR A 51 -3.52 -7.47 2.14
CA THR A 51 -3.86 -6.33 2.98
C THR A 51 -2.71 -5.33 2.93
N VAL A 52 -3.03 -4.06 2.71
CA VAL A 52 -2.04 -2.97 2.72
C VAL A 52 -2.50 -1.92 3.72
N ASP A 53 -1.66 -1.66 4.70
CA ASP A 53 -1.82 -0.56 5.66
C ASP A 53 -0.91 0.60 5.22
N TYR A 54 -1.52 1.69 4.78
CA TYR A 54 -0.83 2.91 4.39
C TYR A 54 -0.88 3.90 5.56
N ALA A 55 -0.08 3.74 6.59
CA ALA A 55 -0.08 4.68 7.72
C ALA A 55 -0.22 6.14 7.27
N THR A 56 -1.20 6.86 7.82
CA THR A 56 -1.64 8.15 7.29
C THR A 56 -0.86 9.34 7.82
N ASN A 57 -0.20 9.20 8.97
CA ASN A 57 0.63 10.25 9.56
C ASN A 57 1.82 9.66 10.31
N PRO A 58 2.86 10.48 10.59
CA PRO A 58 4.04 10.01 11.32
C PRO A 58 3.75 9.53 12.74
N GLN A 59 2.68 10.04 13.37
CA GLN A 59 2.25 9.70 14.73
C GLN A 59 1.43 8.42 14.79
N GLY A 60 1.03 7.84 13.64
CA GLY A 60 0.19 6.65 13.58
C GLY A 60 -1.24 6.85 14.07
N ALA A 61 -1.73 8.10 14.13
CA ALA A 61 -3.06 8.44 14.64
C ALA A 61 -4.22 7.90 13.78
N TRP A 62 -3.95 7.63 12.52
CA TRP A 62 -4.94 7.14 11.56
C TRP A 62 -4.42 5.95 10.78
N GLN A 63 -5.29 5.01 10.52
CA GLN A 63 -5.03 3.82 9.72
C GLN A 63 -5.77 3.94 8.38
N ASP A 64 -5.05 3.75 7.27
CA ASP A 64 -5.59 3.60 5.91
C ASP A 64 -5.40 2.14 5.50
N LEU A 65 -6.37 1.29 5.86
CA LEU A 65 -6.30 -0.15 5.68
C LEU A 65 -7.07 -0.58 4.44
N ARG A 66 -6.41 -1.27 3.53
CA ARG A 66 -7.00 -1.76 2.27
C ARG A 66 -6.84 -3.25 2.14
N LYS A 67 -7.95 -3.95 1.86
CA LYS A 67 -7.94 -5.35 1.41
C LYS A 67 -8.09 -5.36 -0.10
N THR A 68 -7.18 -6.05 -0.77
CA THR A 68 -7.04 -5.97 -2.22
C THR A 68 -6.81 -7.35 -2.83
N ASP A 69 -7.06 -7.50 -4.13
CA ASP A 69 -6.39 -8.53 -4.91
C ASP A 69 -5.08 -7.95 -5.47
N ARG A 70 -3.95 -8.58 -5.19
CA ARG A 70 -2.59 -8.20 -5.62
C ARG A 70 -2.15 -6.77 -5.24
N GLY A 71 -2.70 -6.16 -4.19
CA GLY A 71 -2.34 -4.79 -3.82
C GLY A 71 -2.83 -3.69 -4.79
N ILE A 72 -3.56 -4.06 -5.86
CA ILE A 72 -4.02 -3.17 -6.93
C ILE A 72 -5.54 -3.04 -6.92
N TYR A 73 -6.26 -4.17 -6.89
CA TYR A 73 -7.71 -4.21 -7.04
C TYR A 73 -8.36 -4.21 -5.66
N GLU A 74 -8.86 -3.06 -5.26
CA GLU A 74 -9.45 -2.90 -3.93
C GLU A 74 -10.76 -3.67 -3.78
N LYS A 75 -10.89 -4.36 -2.65
CA LYS A 75 -12.12 -5.01 -2.19
C LYS A 75 -12.75 -4.21 -1.05
N THR A 76 -11.93 -3.76 -0.13
CA THR A 76 -12.36 -2.84 0.94
C THR A 76 -11.26 -1.81 1.22
N TRP A 77 -11.69 -0.63 1.64
CA TRP A 77 -10.84 0.40 2.19
C TRP A 77 -11.50 0.92 3.46
N ALA A 78 -10.73 1.05 4.52
CA ALA A 78 -11.16 1.67 5.76
C ALA A 78 -10.15 2.74 6.18
N TRP A 79 -10.66 3.91 6.53
CA TRP A 79 -9.88 4.99 7.12
C TRP A 79 -10.46 5.28 8.50
N THR A 80 -9.71 4.95 9.52
CA THR A 80 -10.16 4.99 10.92
C THR A 80 -9.07 5.57 11.81
N PRO A 81 -9.41 6.27 12.92
CA PRO A 81 -8.44 6.57 13.95
C PRO A 81 -7.92 5.27 14.57
N THR A 82 -6.65 5.26 14.97
CA THR A 82 -6.09 4.16 15.75
C THR A 82 -6.65 4.17 17.18
N GLU A 83 -6.62 3.03 17.87
CA GLU A 83 -7.14 2.91 19.23
C GLU A 83 -6.54 3.94 20.21
N GLU A 84 -5.27 4.30 20.02
CA GLU A 84 -4.57 5.29 20.83
C GLU A 84 -5.16 6.71 20.71
N TYR A 85 -5.79 7.02 19.58
CA TYR A 85 -6.43 8.32 19.32
C TYR A 85 -7.96 8.25 19.37
N TYR A 86 -8.51 7.09 19.68
CA TYR A 86 -9.95 6.91 19.80
C TYR A 86 -10.48 7.42 21.14
N VAL A 87 -10.61 8.72 21.26
CA VAL A 87 -11.31 9.34 22.39
C VAL A 87 -12.67 9.81 21.89
N GLY A 88 -13.70 8.96 22.03
CA GLY A 88 -15.10 9.37 21.81
C GLY A 88 -15.57 9.44 20.35
N GLY A 89 -15.13 8.54 19.48
CA GLY A 89 -15.69 8.41 18.12
C GLY A 89 -15.17 9.47 17.14
N GLY A 90 -13.93 9.33 16.68
CA GLY A 90 -13.40 10.18 15.63
C GLY A 90 -14.05 9.91 14.26
N PRO A 91 -14.04 10.88 13.33
CA PRO A 91 -14.54 10.68 11.98
C PRO A 91 -13.76 9.55 11.28
N GLY A 92 -14.43 8.80 10.42
CA GLY A 92 -13.84 7.73 9.64
C GLY A 92 -14.71 7.35 8.47
N GLY A 93 -14.24 6.43 7.65
CA GLY A 93 -15.00 5.93 6.51
C GLY A 93 -14.62 4.50 6.14
N ALA A 94 -15.58 3.81 5.55
CA ALA A 94 -15.36 2.48 5.01
C ALA A 94 -16.00 2.37 3.62
N TRP A 95 -15.25 1.76 2.71
CA TRP A 95 -15.66 1.53 1.32
C TRP A 95 -15.58 0.05 1.01
N GLN A 96 -16.58 -0.44 0.28
CA GLN A 96 -16.60 -1.79 -0.28
C GLN A 96 -16.68 -1.67 -1.80
N TYR A 97 -15.86 -2.44 -2.50
CA TYR A 97 -15.74 -2.40 -3.96
C TYR A 97 -16.12 -3.76 -4.54
N ALA A 98 -17.31 -3.87 -5.14
CA ALA A 98 -17.73 -5.04 -5.89
C ALA A 98 -17.32 -4.89 -7.35
N ILE A 99 -16.20 -5.49 -7.72
CA ILE A 99 -15.63 -5.44 -9.07
C ILE A 99 -16.36 -6.44 -9.97
N GLN A 100 -16.80 -6.00 -11.14
CA GLN A 100 -17.45 -6.85 -12.13
C GLN A 100 -16.37 -7.65 -12.90
N GLY A 101 -16.50 -8.98 -12.89
CA GLY A 101 -15.54 -9.89 -13.51
C GLY A 101 -14.32 -10.19 -12.64
N LYS A 102 -13.41 -11.00 -13.18
CA LYS A 102 -12.19 -11.42 -12.49
C LYS A 102 -11.05 -10.46 -12.85
N PRO A 103 -10.42 -9.80 -11.87
CA PRO A 103 -9.25 -8.96 -12.12
C PRO A 103 -8.10 -9.77 -12.75
N PRO A 104 -7.48 -9.28 -13.84
CA PRO A 104 -6.38 -9.98 -14.49
C PRO A 104 -5.09 -9.87 -13.66
N VAL A 105 -4.15 -10.78 -13.94
CA VAL A 105 -2.75 -10.52 -13.61
C VAL A 105 -2.27 -9.38 -14.52
N PRO A 106 -1.56 -8.36 -14.02
CA PRO A 106 -1.02 -7.30 -14.85
C PRO A 106 -0.13 -7.85 -15.97
N GLU A 107 -0.49 -7.55 -17.22
CA GLU A 107 0.26 -7.94 -18.41
C GLU A 107 0.67 -6.69 -19.20
N ALA A 108 1.95 -6.57 -19.52
CA ALA A 108 2.52 -5.37 -20.14
C ALA A 108 1.82 -5.03 -21.48
N GLY A 109 1.42 -3.77 -21.62
CA GLY A 109 0.71 -3.28 -22.81
C GLY A 109 -0.79 -3.56 -22.83
N ALA A 110 -1.31 -4.40 -21.90
CA ALA A 110 -2.72 -4.68 -21.83
C ALA A 110 -3.53 -3.54 -21.19
N THR A 111 -4.83 -3.54 -21.49
CA THR A 111 -5.81 -2.65 -20.87
C THR A 111 -6.98 -3.49 -20.39
N TRP A 112 -7.50 -3.21 -19.19
CA TRP A 112 -8.67 -3.87 -18.65
C TRP A 112 -9.73 -2.85 -18.24
N LYS A 113 -10.97 -3.10 -18.67
CA LYS A 113 -12.11 -2.24 -18.36
C LYS A 113 -13.11 -3.00 -17.51
N THR A 114 -13.63 -2.37 -16.48
CA THR A 114 -14.62 -2.96 -15.59
C THR A 114 -15.57 -1.89 -15.03
N THR A 115 -16.66 -2.36 -14.43
CA THR A 115 -17.54 -1.55 -13.58
C THR A 115 -17.34 -2.00 -12.14
N ILE A 116 -17.22 -1.04 -11.23
CA ILE A 116 -17.09 -1.28 -9.80
C ILE A 116 -18.31 -0.68 -9.12
N ARG A 117 -19.02 -1.49 -8.34
CA ARG A 117 -20.07 -0.97 -7.47
C ARG A 117 -19.46 -0.63 -6.12
N VAL A 118 -19.51 0.64 -5.76
CA VAL A 118 -19.01 1.16 -4.50
C VAL A 118 -20.15 1.24 -3.49
N THR A 119 -19.90 0.77 -2.27
CA THR A 119 -20.71 1.07 -1.08
C THR A 119 -19.81 1.83 -0.12
N GLU A 120 -20.18 3.03 0.24
CA GLU A 120 -19.43 3.97 1.05
C GLU A 120 -20.22 4.32 2.29
N SER A 121 -19.61 4.26 3.46
CA SER A 121 -20.16 4.66 4.75
C SER A 121 -19.19 5.57 5.48
N HIS A 122 -19.72 6.62 6.10
CA HIS A 122 -18.96 7.55 6.91
C HIS A 122 -19.39 7.46 8.37
N TYR A 123 -18.42 7.66 9.26
CA TYR A 123 -18.63 7.80 10.70
C TYR A 123 -18.35 9.25 11.06
N ASP A 124 -19.29 9.90 11.69
CA ASP A 124 -19.16 11.27 12.20
C ASP A 124 -18.86 11.33 13.71
N GLY A 125 -18.68 10.16 14.32
CA GLY A 125 -18.48 10.00 15.76
C GLY A 125 -19.77 9.90 16.59
N THR A 126 -20.95 9.90 15.93
CA THR A 126 -22.23 9.68 16.58
C THR A 126 -22.66 8.21 16.48
N GLU A 127 -23.52 7.74 17.43
CA GLU A 127 -24.05 6.37 17.42
C GLU A 127 -24.92 6.06 16.20
N SER A 128 -25.50 7.09 15.56
CA SER A 128 -26.38 6.93 14.39
C SER A 128 -25.66 6.60 13.09
N GLY A 129 -24.34 6.79 13.02
CA GLY A 129 -23.55 6.64 11.80
C GLY A 129 -23.96 7.63 10.72
N GLY A 130 -23.12 7.78 9.71
CA GLY A 130 -23.40 8.61 8.54
C GLY A 130 -24.21 7.87 7.47
N PRO A 131 -24.62 8.57 6.40
CA PRO A 131 -25.35 7.98 5.29
C PRO A 131 -24.54 6.93 4.56
N VAL A 132 -25.20 5.86 4.10
CA VAL A 132 -24.60 4.86 3.21
C VAL A 132 -24.88 5.25 1.76
N LEU A 133 -23.82 5.54 1.01
CA LEU A 133 -23.88 5.86 -0.41
C LEU A 133 -23.58 4.62 -1.27
N LYS A 134 -24.30 4.46 -2.39
CA LYS A 134 -24.05 3.40 -3.37
C LYS A 134 -23.99 4.01 -4.76
N TYR A 135 -22.90 3.77 -5.47
CA TYR A 135 -22.71 4.29 -6.81
C TYR A 135 -21.80 3.41 -7.66
N PRO A 136 -21.96 3.42 -8.99
CA PRO A 136 -21.06 2.73 -9.91
C PRO A 136 -19.88 3.63 -10.30
N LEU A 137 -18.72 3.02 -10.48
CA LEU A 137 -17.55 3.59 -11.14
C LEU A 137 -17.20 2.75 -12.37
N LYS A 138 -16.95 3.39 -13.51
CA LYS A 138 -16.26 2.77 -14.63
C LYS A 138 -14.77 2.88 -14.37
N ALA A 139 -14.04 1.78 -14.47
CA ALA A 139 -12.60 1.75 -14.27
C ALA A 139 -11.90 1.25 -15.54
N VAL A 140 -10.85 1.95 -15.92
CA VAL A 140 -9.98 1.57 -17.04
C VAL A 140 -8.55 1.45 -16.50
N TYR A 141 -8.05 0.23 -16.45
CA TYR A 141 -6.69 -0.08 -16.04
C TYR A 141 -5.78 -0.17 -17.26
N SER A 142 -4.58 0.39 -17.15
CA SER A 142 -3.50 0.33 -18.14
C SER A 142 -2.24 -0.24 -17.47
N PHE A 143 -1.68 -1.28 -18.07
CA PHE A 143 -0.50 -1.98 -17.55
C PHE A 143 0.71 -1.63 -18.41
N GLN A 144 1.64 -0.84 -17.86
CA GLN A 144 2.81 -0.38 -18.56
C GLN A 144 3.84 -1.49 -18.74
N ALA A 145 4.90 -1.23 -19.53
CA ALA A 145 6.03 -2.15 -19.66
C ALA A 145 6.72 -2.38 -18.30
N VAL A 146 7.18 -3.61 -18.11
CA VAL A 146 8.02 -3.96 -16.95
C VAL A 146 9.38 -3.28 -17.10
N LYS A 147 9.91 -2.75 -16.02
CA LYS A 147 11.24 -2.12 -15.94
C LYS A 147 11.91 -2.50 -14.62
N GLU A 148 13.18 -2.19 -14.48
CA GLU A 148 13.92 -2.32 -13.24
C GLU A 148 13.83 -1.03 -12.41
N ALA A 149 13.77 -1.19 -11.09
CA ALA A 149 13.86 -0.11 -10.11
C ALA A 149 14.72 -0.55 -8.91
N LYS A 150 15.49 0.39 -8.37
CA LYS A 150 16.30 0.16 -7.16
C LYS A 150 15.59 0.72 -5.95
N LEU A 151 15.38 -0.13 -4.93
CA LEU A 151 14.82 0.24 -3.64
C LEU A 151 15.64 -0.43 -2.52
N SER A 152 16.06 0.33 -1.52
CA SER A 152 16.87 -0.18 -0.39
C SER A 152 18.13 -0.94 -0.81
N GLY A 153 18.80 -0.54 -1.90
CA GLY A 153 19.96 -1.24 -2.45
C GLY A 153 19.66 -2.47 -3.31
N CYS A 154 18.41 -2.92 -3.36
CA CYS A 154 17.97 -4.07 -4.17
C CYS A 154 17.38 -3.62 -5.50
N THR A 155 17.58 -4.45 -6.54
CA THR A 155 16.95 -4.26 -7.85
C THR A 155 15.70 -5.14 -7.93
N TYR A 156 14.56 -4.53 -8.30
CA TYR A 156 13.28 -5.21 -8.46
C TYR A 156 12.76 -5.00 -9.89
N ARG A 157 12.15 -6.03 -10.46
CA ARG A 157 11.28 -5.84 -11.62
C ARG A 157 10.00 -5.16 -11.14
N VAL A 158 9.63 -4.07 -11.81
CA VAL A 158 8.45 -3.29 -11.48
C VAL A 158 7.63 -3.00 -12.71
N GLN A 159 6.31 -2.99 -12.54
CA GLN A 159 5.36 -2.66 -13.61
C GLN A 159 4.46 -1.53 -13.13
N PRO A 160 4.54 -0.33 -13.73
CA PRO A 160 3.58 0.72 -13.43
C PRO A 160 2.18 0.30 -13.89
N VAL A 161 1.21 0.49 -13.02
CA VAL A 161 -0.21 0.29 -13.30
C VAL A 161 -0.91 1.60 -13.06
N GLU A 162 -1.75 2.02 -14.00
CA GLU A 162 -2.59 3.19 -13.85
C GLU A 162 -4.04 2.81 -14.05
N ALA A 163 -4.93 3.35 -13.25
CA ALA A 163 -6.37 3.20 -13.46
C ALA A 163 -7.08 4.54 -13.33
N THR A 164 -7.94 4.84 -14.32
CA THR A 164 -8.85 5.98 -14.27
C THR A 164 -10.24 5.49 -13.90
N PHE A 165 -10.83 6.15 -12.90
CA PHE A 165 -12.16 5.88 -12.37
C PHE A 165 -13.08 7.04 -12.70
N THR A 166 -14.24 6.73 -13.27
CA THR A 166 -15.23 7.72 -13.68
C THR A 166 -16.60 7.34 -13.18
N GLY A 167 -17.27 8.23 -12.46
CA GLY A 167 -18.64 8.15 -11.99
C GLY A 167 -19.37 9.47 -12.18
N LYS A 168 -20.60 9.57 -11.66
CA LYS A 168 -21.41 10.80 -11.79
C LYS A 168 -20.68 12.03 -11.21
N ASN A 169 -20.10 11.89 -10.02
CA ASN A 169 -19.42 12.97 -9.29
C ASN A 169 -17.96 12.61 -8.96
N ASN A 170 -17.42 11.55 -9.57
CA ASN A 170 -16.08 11.04 -9.30
C ASN A 170 -15.30 10.98 -10.61
N HIS A 171 -14.12 11.59 -10.62
CA HIS A 171 -13.18 11.46 -11.72
C HIS A 171 -11.77 11.54 -11.14
N PHE A 172 -11.12 10.40 -10.97
CA PHE A 172 -9.79 10.33 -10.39
C PHE A 172 -8.94 9.25 -11.06
N THR A 173 -7.64 9.40 -10.98
CA THR A 173 -6.64 8.44 -11.46
C THR A 173 -5.79 7.98 -10.30
N ARG A 174 -5.53 6.69 -10.24
CA ARG A 174 -4.61 6.09 -9.27
C ARG A 174 -3.49 5.37 -9.98
N ARG A 175 -2.30 5.39 -9.41
CA ARG A 175 -1.11 4.71 -9.92
C ARG A 175 -0.51 3.81 -8.86
N TRP A 176 -0.14 2.62 -9.30
CA TRP A 176 0.57 1.63 -8.49
C TRP A 176 1.90 1.28 -9.14
N ILE A 177 2.83 0.85 -8.34
CA ILE A 177 3.96 0.05 -8.77
C ILE A 177 3.66 -1.40 -8.38
N TYR A 178 3.45 -2.24 -9.37
CA TYR A 178 3.32 -3.68 -9.21
C TYR A 178 4.69 -4.34 -9.28
N PHE A 179 4.97 -5.30 -8.42
CA PHE A 179 6.18 -6.09 -8.36
C PHE A 179 5.84 -7.51 -8.84
N PRO A 180 6.08 -7.86 -10.12
CA PRO A 180 5.69 -9.15 -10.66
C PRO A 180 6.27 -10.33 -9.89
N ASP A 181 7.53 -10.22 -9.48
CA ASP A 181 8.23 -11.29 -8.76
C ASP A 181 7.80 -11.42 -7.29
N LEU A 182 7.19 -10.41 -6.71
CA LEU A 182 6.64 -10.41 -5.35
C LEU A 182 5.13 -10.68 -5.33
N GLY A 183 4.45 -10.54 -6.47
CA GLY A 183 3.03 -10.80 -6.63
C GLY A 183 2.08 -9.74 -6.05
N PHE A 184 2.57 -8.53 -5.74
CA PHE A 184 1.74 -7.45 -5.20
C PHE A 184 2.16 -6.07 -5.70
N GLY A 185 1.28 -5.09 -5.52
CA GLY A 185 1.53 -3.69 -5.87
C GLY A 185 1.23 -2.74 -4.72
N LEU A 186 1.83 -1.55 -4.80
CA LEU A 186 1.64 -0.46 -3.84
C LEU A 186 1.24 0.81 -4.60
N GLU A 187 0.24 1.52 -4.07
CA GLU A 187 -0.17 2.81 -4.63
C GLU A 187 0.92 3.86 -4.43
N THR A 188 1.22 4.59 -5.51
CA THR A 188 2.28 5.59 -5.54
C THR A 188 1.79 6.98 -5.89
N ARG A 189 0.56 7.12 -6.41
CA ARG A 189 -0.05 8.41 -6.72
C ARG A 189 -1.56 8.28 -6.81
N MET A 190 -2.24 9.32 -6.39
CA MET A 190 -3.66 9.54 -6.64
C MET A 190 -3.85 10.99 -7.10
N THR A 191 -4.59 11.18 -8.20
CA THR A 191 -4.95 12.49 -8.73
C THR A 191 -6.48 12.58 -8.79
N ASP A 192 -7.07 13.48 -8.05
CA ASP A 192 -8.50 13.81 -8.14
C ASP A 192 -8.68 14.93 -9.18
N HIS A 193 -9.32 14.60 -10.30
CA HIS A 193 -9.54 15.54 -11.39
C HIS A 193 -10.72 16.50 -11.13
N ALA A 194 -11.62 16.12 -10.22
CA ALA A 194 -12.76 16.96 -9.83
C ALA A 194 -12.38 17.97 -8.74
N GLY A 195 -11.61 17.53 -7.73
CA GLY A 195 -11.16 18.36 -6.61
C GLY A 195 -9.81 19.02 -6.81
N GLY A 196 -9.06 18.67 -7.86
CA GLY A 196 -7.71 19.19 -8.13
C GLY A 196 -6.63 18.68 -7.18
N GLU A 197 -6.91 17.68 -6.35
CA GLU A 197 -5.94 17.10 -5.43
C GLU A 197 -4.99 16.15 -6.16
N ASP A 198 -3.68 16.28 -5.92
CA ASP A 198 -2.64 15.39 -6.43
C ASP A 198 -1.76 14.91 -5.28
N ARG A 199 -1.94 13.66 -4.87
CA ARG A 199 -1.17 13.03 -3.81
C ARG A 199 -0.10 12.12 -4.39
N GLN A 200 1.16 12.54 -4.27
CA GLN A 200 2.32 11.71 -4.58
C GLN A 200 2.73 10.92 -3.35
N LEU A 201 2.68 9.62 -3.46
CA LEU A 201 2.96 8.71 -2.35
C LEU A 201 4.31 8.01 -2.50
N GLY A 202 4.90 7.92 -3.67
CA GLY A 202 6.18 7.32 -4.05
C GLY A 202 6.79 6.34 -3.04
N LEU A 203 7.64 5.46 -3.49
CA LEU A 203 8.30 4.47 -2.62
C LEU A 203 9.79 4.78 -2.53
N THR A 204 10.37 4.69 -1.33
CA THR A 204 11.80 4.87 -1.08
C THR A 204 12.48 3.63 -0.52
N ALA A 205 11.72 2.72 0.12
CA ALA A 205 12.27 1.49 0.66
C ALA A 205 11.24 0.35 0.71
N LEU A 206 11.75 -0.88 0.62
CA LEU A 206 11.06 -2.14 0.94
C LEU A 206 11.97 -2.94 1.87
N LYS A 207 11.39 -3.57 2.90
CA LYS A 207 12.09 -4.45 3.83
C LYS A 207 11.16 -5.58 4.27
N PRO A 208 11.68 -6.79 4.54
CA PRO A 208 10.90 -7.79 5.26
C PRO A 208 10.47 -7.22 6.62
N LYS A 209 9.28 -7.60 7.08
CA LYS A 209 8.86 -7.31 8.45
C LYS A 209 9.77 -8.11 9.39
N GLY A 210 10.50 -7.41 10.26
CA GLY A 210 11.34 -8.01 11.30
C GLY A 210 10.52 -8.70 12.37
#